data_8e7a696516ed0067f5f8e76827067d8b
#
_entry.id   8e7a696516ed0067f5f8e76827067d8b
#
_cell.length_a   1.000
_cell.length_b   1.000
_cell.length_c   1.000
_cell.angle_alpha   90.00
_cell.angle_beta   90.00
_cell.angle_gamma   90.00
#
_symmetry.space_group_name_H-M   'P 1'
#
loop_
_entity.id
_entity.type
_entity.pdbx_description
1 polymer ?
#
loop_
_entity_poly.entity_id
_entity_poly.type
_entity_poly.pdbx_seq_one_letter_code
_entity_poly.pdbx_strand_id
1 'polypeptide(L)'
;MPEASADRSHTVQMFWHGPALSRMEPLAIASFLHHGHPVDLHVYEEPRGVPRGACVRDAAGILPRDALFTHRRTGSVAIFADWFRYRLLAERGGIWADMDVACLQPIEYPQPEIFGWEDDHYVNNAILGLPAGHALARWLAECCEQPNRIRPYDGWRTRLRKFRRRHLQGDRRDRIRWGELGPKGLTAAARHLGYLDRALPRTHFYPVRSADWRVLFEPAPGDLLPWGDESRAVHLWNNMTAQAARFNKNAHFAADSPFERLCERYGVAADQQVLNAV
;
A
#
# COMPACT_ATOMS: atom_id res chain seq x y z
N MET A 1 25.73 17.02 12.80
CA MET A 1 25.25 17.85 11.70
C MET A 1 23.82 17.37 11.38
N PRO A 2 22.76 18.14 11.48
CA PRO A 2 21.49 17.72 10.97
C PRO A 2 21.60 17.65 9.44
N GLU A 3 21.35 16.47 8.86
CA GLU A 3 21.17 16.33 7.41
C GLU A 3 20.12 17.33 6.96
N ALA A 4 20.50 18.15 5.97
CA ALA A 4 19.57 19.06 5.32
C ALA A 4 18.34 18.26 4.92
N SER A 5 17.16 18.76 5.27
CA SER A 5 15.86 18.23 4.87
C SER A 5 15.80 18.26 3.34
N ALA A 6 16.32 17.20 2.72
CA ALA A 6 16.06 16.94 1.30
C ALA A 6 14.54 16.89 1.14
N ASP A 7 14.02 17.57 0.13
CA ASP A 7 12.59 17.53 -0.18
C ASP A 7 12.16 16.07 -0.40
N ARG A 8 11.50 15.50 0.59
CA ARG A 8 11.04 14.10 0.57
C ARG A 8 9.65 13.94 -0.06
N SER A 9 9.11 15.01 -0.64
CA SER A 9 7.75 15.00 -1.22
C SER A 9 7.58 13.91 -2.30
N HIS A 10 8.65 13.55 -3.00
CA HIS A 10 8.67 12.52 -4.04
C HIS A 10 9.25 11.18 -3.61
N THR A 11 9.71 11.04 -2.35
CA THR A 11 10.22 9.76 -1.83
C THR A 11 9.07 8.79 -1.62
N VAL A 12 9.17 7.62 -2.25
CA VAL A 12 8.20 6.54 -2.07
C VAL A 12 8.55 5.74 -0.83
N GLN A 13 7.58 5.59 0.06
CA GLN A 13 7.67 4.90 1.34
C GLN A 13 6.95 3.56 1.22
N MET A 14 7.63 2.47 1.48
CA MET A 14 7.09 1.11 1.44
C MET A 14 7.40 0.38 2.75
N PHE A 15 6.62 -0.63 3.09
CA PHE A 15 6.86 -1.49 4.25
C PHE A 15 6.74 -2.96 3.85
N TRP A 16 7.69 -3.77 4.37
CA TRP A 16 7.65 -5.21 4.19
C TRP A 16 7.89 -5.94 5.51
N HIS A 17 7.21 -7.07 5.65
CA HIS A 17 7.43 -8.03 6.73
C HIS A 17 7.39 -9.45 6.16
N GLY A 18 8.54 -10.09 6.18
CA GLY A 18 8.74 -11.44 5.66
C GLY A 18 10.20 -11.68 5.24
N PRO A 19 10.65 -12.92 5.11
CA PRO A 19 12.05 -13.26 4.89
C PRO A 19 12.54 -13.04 3.46
N ALA A 20 11.62 -12.92 2.50
CA ALA A 20 11.96 -12.73 1.09
C ALA A 20 10.82 -12.01 0.35
N LEU A 21 11.17 -11.32 -0.73
CA LEU A 21 10.23 -10.76 -1.69
C LEU A 21 9.85 -11.83 -2.73
N SER A 22 8.62 -11.76 -3.26
CA SER A 22 8.21 -12.54 -4.43
C SER A 22 8.54 -11.78 -5.71
N ARG A 23 7.98 -12.13 -6.86
CA ARG A 23 8.18 -11.35 -8.10
C ARG A 23 7.40 -10.03 -8.10
N MET A 24 6.32 -9.93 -7.32
CA MET A 24 5.45 -8.77 -7.28
C MET A 24 6.09 -7.57 -6.56
N GLU A 25 6.73 -7.80 -5.42
CA GLU A 25 7.32 -6.74 -4.61
C GLU A 25 8.55 -6.10 -5.26
N PRO A 26 9.52 -6.85 -5.85
CA PRO A 26 10.58 -6.25 -6.65
C PRO A 26 10.07 -5.46 -7.85
N LEU A 27 8.99 -5.91 -8.51
CA LEU A 27 8.35 -5.16 -9.58
C LEU A 27 7.85 -3.80 -9.09
N ALA A 28 7.15 -3.76 -7.96
CA ALA A 28 6.72 -2.52 -7.35
C ALA A 28 7.90 -1.57 -7.12
N ILE A 29 8.94 -2.02 -6.42
CA ILE A 29 10.13 -1.20 -6.13
C ILE A 29 10.81 -0.72 -7.42
N ALA A 30 11.12 -1.64 -8.35
CA ALA A 30 11.86 -1.33 -9.57
C ALA A 30 11.11 -0.32 -10.46
N SER A 31 9.77 -0.43 -10.52
CA SER A 31 8.95 0.49 -11.30
C SER A 31 9.03 1.93 -10.78
N PHE A 32 8.99 2.15 -9.47
CA PHE A 32 9.14 3.48 -8.89
C PHE A 32 10.55 4.05 -9.11
N LEU A 33 11.58 3.24 -8.90
CA LEU A 33 12.98 3.63 -9.16
C LEU A 33 13.19 4.02 -10.62
N HIS A 34 12.61 3.24 -11.56
CA HIS A 34 12.68 3.52 -13.01
C HIS A 34 12.09 4.90 -13.36
N HIS A 35 11.04 5.30 -12.68
CA HIS A 35 10.40 6.61 -12.88
C HIS A 35 10.99 7.73 -12.03
N GLY A 36 12.17 7.53 -11.45
CA GLY A 36 12.93 8.57 -10.76
C GLY A 36 12.51 8.83 -9.32
N HIS A 37 11.61 8.01 -8.76
CA HIS A 37 11.25 8.12 -7.34
C HIS A 37 12.28 7.41 -6.46
N PRO A 38 12.93 8.08 -5.50
CA PRO A 38 13.67 7.40 -4.44
C PRO A 38 12.72 6.49 -3.66
N VAL A 39 13.16 5.26 -3.32
CA VAL A 39 12.36 4.30 -2.58
C VAL A 39 13.01 3.99 -1.23
N ASP A 40 12.30 4.28 -0.14
CA ASP A 40 12.64 3.86 1.22
C ASP A 40 11.80 2.62 1.56
N LEU A 41 12.44 1.46 1.69
CA LEU A 41 11.81 0.21 2.11
C LEU A 41 12.01 0.00 3.62
N HIS A 42 10.96 0.15 4.38
CA HIS A 42 10.96 -0.02 5.83
C HIS A 42 10.75 -1.48 6.21
N VAL A 43 11.66 -2.02 7.00
CA VAL A 43 11.66 -3.43 7.42
C VAL A 43 12.13 -3.56 8.87
N TYR A 44 11.72 -4.59 9.58
CA TYR A 44 12.32 -4.99 10.86
C TYR A 44 13.49 -5.97 10.67
N GLU A 45 13.50 -6.69 9.58
CA GLU A 45 14.57 -7.58 9.13
C GLU A 45 14.66 -7.48 7.62
N GLU A 46 15.86 -7.35 7.10
CA GLU A 46 16.08 -7.19 5.66
C GLU A 46 15.67 -8.47 4.92
N PRO A 47 14.70 -8.40 3.98
CA PRO A 47 14.30 -9.54 3.19
C PRO A 47 15.29 -9.81 2.06
N ARG A 48 15.32 -11.05 1.59
CA ARG A 48 16.03 -11.38 0.36
C ARG A 48 15.30 -10.81 -0.86
N GLY A 49 16.04 -10.42 -1.88
CA GLY A 49 15.48 -10.01 -3.16
C GLY A 49 15.16 -8.52 -3.28
N VAL A 50 15.71 -7.67 -2.42
CA VAL A 50 15.53 -6.21 -2.54
C VAL A 50 16.27 -5.70 -3.78
N PRO A 51 15.58 -5.00 -4.71
CA PRO A 51 16.19 -4.40 -5.89
C PRO A 51 17.27 -3.38 -5.53
N ARG A 52 18.36 -3.34 -6.33
CA ARG A 52 19.37 -2.31 -6.19
C ARG A 52 18.76 -0.92 -6.39
N GLY A 53 19.18 0.05 -5.58
CA GLY A 53 18.70 1.43 -5.61
C GLY A 53 17.61 1.73 -4.56
N ALA A 54 16.93 0.73 -4.01
CA ALA A 54 16.09 0.93 -2.85
C ALA A 54 16.93 1.14 -1.59
N CYS A 55 16.53 2.10 -0.75
CA CYS A 55 17.12 2.32 0.56
C CYS A 55 16.38 1.50 1.62
N VAL A 56 17.05 0.51 2.20
CA VAL A 56 16.49 -0.25 3.32
C VAL A 56 16.55 0.62 4.59
N ARG A 57 15.44 0.72 5.30
CA ARG A 57 15.27 1.52 6.51
C ARG A 57 14.78 0.65 7.67
N ASP A 58 15.28 0.91 8.87
CA ASP A 58 14.73 0.28 10.06
C ASP A 58 13.32 0.80 10.37
N ALA A 59 12.34 -0.10 10.33
CA ALA A 59 10.95 0.20 10.64
C ALA A 59 10.75 0.60 12.12
N ALA A 60 11.67 0.20 13.02
CA ALA A 60 11.62 0.56 14.44
C ALA A 60 11.73 2.08 14.67
N GLY A 61 12.29 2.82 13.70
CA GLY A 61 12.30 4.29 13.72
C GLY A 61 10.92 4.96 13.53
N ILE A 62 9.87 4.19 13.21
CA ILE A 62 8.48 4.66 13.08
C ILE A 62 7.59 4.01 14.13
N LEU A 63 7.59 2.67 14.19
CA LEU A 63 6.89 1.89 15.21
C LEU A 63 7.84 0.83 15.77
N PRO A 64 7.90 0.65 17.10
CA PRO A 64 8.78 -0.35 17.68
C PRO A 64 8.35 -1.77 17.28
N ARG A 65 9.32 -2.70 17.23
CA ARG A 65 9.09 -4.08 16.75
C ARG A 65 8.02 -4.83 17.56
N ASP A 66 7.92 -4.59 18.85
CA ASP A 66 6.93 -5.19 19.75
C ASP A 66 5.49 -4.69 19.48
N ALA A 67 5.35 -3.58 18.74
CA ALA A 67 4.05 -3.11 18.27
C ALA A 67 3.51 -3.91 17.09
N LEU A 68 4.35 -4.74 16.43
CA LEU A 68 3.95 -5.56 15.28
C LEU A 68 2.92 -6.61 15.71
N PHE A 69 1.83 -6.69 14.96
CA PHE A 69 0.80 -7.72 15.15
C PHE A 69 0.26 -8.21 13.81
N THR A 70 -0.28 -9.41 13.83
CA THR A 70 -1.03 -9.98 12.72
C THR A 70 -2.53 -9.98 13.03
N HIS A 71 -3.34 -9.80 12.01
CA HIS A 71 -4.80 -9.87 12.16
C HIS A 71 -5.22 -11.31 12.53
N ARG A 72 -5.94 -11.46 13.64
CA ARG A 72 -6.24 -12.75 14.26
C ARG A 72 -6.89 -13.78 13.32
N ARG A 73 -7.72 -13.33 12.38
CA ARG A 73 -8.47 -14.23 11.49
C ARG A 73 -7.72 -14.59 10.21
N THR A 74 -6.91 -13.66 9.68
CA THR A 74 -6.27 -13.83 8.36
C THR A 74 -4.77 -14.07 8.46
N GLY A 75 -4.14 -13.84 9.63
CA GLY A 75 -2.69 -13.89 9.80
C GLY A 75 -1.94 -12.75 9.11
N SER A 76 -2.64 -11.84 8.42
CA SER A 76 -2.03 -10.76 7.66
C SER A 76 -1.55 -9.61 8.53
N VAL A 77 -0.47 -8.95 8.12
CA VAL A 77 0.05 -7.72 8.72
C VAL A 77 -0.60 -6.44 8.16
N ALA A 78 -1.56 -6.54 7.24
CA ALA A 78 -2.10 -5.38 6.53
C ALA A 78 -2.70 -4.31 7.46
N ILE A 79 -3.36 -4.68 8.56
CA ILE A 79 -3.89 -3.70 9.53
C ILE A 79 -2.74 -2.99 10.27
N PHE A 80 -1.64 -3.70 10.55
CA PHE A 80 -0.44 -3.08 11.07
C PHE A 80 0.19 -2.14 10.04
N ALA A 81 0.25 -2.55 8.76
CA ALA A 81 0.75 -1.72 7.67
C ALA A 81 -0.08 -0.44 7.48
N ASP A 82 -1.42 -0.48 7.70
CA ASP A 82 -2.25 0.74 7.72
C ASP A 82 -1.80 1.70 8.83
N TRP A 83 -1.54 1.20 10.04
CA TRP A 83 -1.03 2.02 11.15
C TRP A 83 0.36 2.58 10.85
N PHE A 84 1.28 1.73 10.37
CA PHE A 84 2.64 2.11 10.01
C PHE A 84 2.65 3.22 8.96
N ARG A 85 1.90 3.05 7.89
CA ARG A 85 1.71 4.02 6.79
C ARG A 85 1.31 5.40 7.30
N TYR A 86 0.25 5.46 8.09
CA TYR A 86 -0.27 6.73 8.57
C TYR A 86 0.66 7.40 9.57
N ARG A 87 1.31 6.62 10.43
CA ARG A 87 2.30 7.14 11.36
C ARG A 87 3.51 7.70 10.62
N LEU A 88 4.05 6.95 9.66
CA LEU A 88 5.17 7.37 8.83
C LEU A 88 4.86 8.66 8.06
N LEU A 89 3.72 8.72 7.36
CA LEU A 89 3.32 9.91 6.63
C LEU A 89 3.08 11.12 7.55
N ALA A 90 2.53 10.91 8.74
CA ALA A 90 2.37 11.99 9.72
C ALA A 90 3.71 12.55 10.18
N GLU A 91 4.76 11.73 10.31
CA GLU A 91 6.07 12.15 10.79
C GLU A 91 6.99 12.66 9.69
N ARG A 92 7.03 11.96 8.54
CA ARG A 92 8.04 12.18 7.50
C ARG A 92 7.47 12.71 6.19
N GLY A 93 6.19 12.50 5.94
CA GLY A 93 5.57 12.78 4.65
C GLY A 93 6.08 11.84 3.55
N GLY A 94 5.84 12.23 2.29
CA GLY A 94 6.19 11.49 1.09
C GLY A 94 5.00 10.77 0.47
N ILE A 95 5.28 9.82 -0.40
CA ILE A 95 4.28 9.00 -1.09
C ILE A 95 4.36 7.58 -0.55
N TRP A 96 3.35 7.13 0.16
CA TRP A 96 3.22 5.70 0.45
C TRP A 96 2.80 4.93 -0.80
N ALA A 97 3.43 3.78 -1.02
CA ALA A 97 2.97 2.80 -1.99
C ALA A 97 2.97 1.40 -1.37
N ASP A 98 1.87 0.65 -1.58
CA ASP A 98 1.84 -0.76 -1.21
C ASP A 98 2.78 -1.57 -2.10
N MET A 99 3.33 -2.66 -1.58
CA MET A 99 4.31 -3.51 -2.25
C MET A 99 3.73 -4.31 -3.44
N ASP A 100 2.48 -4.10 -3.76
CA ASP A 100 1.76 -4.64 -4.91
C ASP A 100 1.19 -3.55 -5.83
N VAL A 101 1.85 -2.38 -5.85
CA VAL A 101 1.55 -1.29 -6.78
C VAL A 101 2.74 -1.08 -7.71
N ALA A 102 2.53 -1.24 -9.02
CA ALA A 102 3.53 -0.90 -10.03
C ALA A 102 3.31 0.53 -10.53
N CYS A 103 4.39 1.31 -10.55
CA CYS A 103 4.41 2.65 -11.12
C CYS A 103 4.48 2.55 -12.65
N LEU A 104 3.64 3.31 -13.35
CA LEU A 104 3.57 3.34 -14.82
C LEU A 104 4.17 4.63 -15.39
N GLN A 105 4.09 5.71 -14.62
CA GLN A 105 4.59 7.05 -14.95
C GLN A 105 4.91 7.80 -13.65
N PRO A 106 5.70 8.89 -13.68
CA PRO A 106 5.98 9.68 -12.48
C PRO A 106 4.70 10.14 -11.77
N ILE A 107 4.68 10.00 -10.44
CA ILE A 107 3.57 10.45 -9.60
C ILE A 107 3.86 11.88 -9.15
N GLU A 108 3.43 12.82 -9.96
CA GLU A 108 3.61 14.26 -9.74
C GLU A 108 2.27 14.96 -9.95
N TYR A 109 1.83 15.67 -8.92
CA TYR A 109 0.58 16.43 -8.93
C TYR A 109 0.77 17.81 -8.31
N PRO A 110 0.06 18.83 -8.79
CA PRO A 110 0.15 20.18 -8.22
C PRO A 110 -0.37 20.26 -6.78
N GLN A 111 -1.28 19.38 -6.40
CA GLN A 111 -1.84 19.29 -5.05
C GLN A 111 -0.96 18.43 -4.14
N PRO A 112 -0.84 18.77 -2.84
CA PRO A 112 -0.03 18.02 -1.91
C PRO A 112 -0.67 16.71 -1.46
N GLU A 113 -1.99 16.55 -1.62
CA GLU A 113 -2.71 15.33 -1.29
C GLU A 113 -2.81 14.43 -2.53
N ILE A 114 -2.16 13.28 -2.50
CA ILE A 114 -2.13 12.29 -3.59
C ILE A 114 -2.82 11.02 -3.13
N PHE A 115 -4.04 10.80 -3.55
CA PHE A 115 -4.79 9.56 -3.38
C PHE A 115 -5.94 9.53 -4.39
N GLY A 116 -6.49 8.35 -4.64
CA GLY A 116 -7.52 8.20 -5.67
C GLY A 116 -8.67 7.29 -5.26
N TRP A 117 -9.76 7.39 -6.01
CA TRP A 117 -10.88 6.49 -5.88
C TRP A 117 -10.50 5.07 -6.31
N GLU A 118 -10.90 4.07 -5.52
CA GLU A 118 -10.85 2.65 -5.91
C GLU A 118 -12.09 2.26 -6.70
N ASP A 119 -13.23 2.74 -6.22
CA ASP A 119 -14.56 2.54 -6.78
C ASP A 119 -15.46 3.75 -6.51
N ASP A 120 -16.76 3.63 -6.75
CA ASP A 120 -17.73 4.71 -6.55
C ASP A 120 -17.99 5.05 -5.06
N HIS A 121 -17.42 4.27 -4.13
CA HIS A 121 -17.71 4.37 -2.70
C HIS A 121 -16.49 4.71 -1.85
N TYR A 122 -15.30 4.22 -2.24
CA TYR A 122 -14.10 4.31 -1.42
C TYR A 122 -12.90 4.85 -2.19
N VAL A 123 -12.15 5.71 -1.52
CA VAL A 123 -10.76 6.01 -1.90
C VAL A 123 -9.85 4.94 -1.30
N ASN A 124 -8.78 4.59 -1.99
CA ASN A 124 -7.84 3.56 -1.53
C ASN A 124 -6.56 4.19 -1.00
N ASN A 125 -5.93 3.52 -0.06
CA ASN A 125 -4.70 3.95 0.60
C ASN A 125 -3.45 3.20 0.11
N ALA A 126 -3.56 2.39 -0.94
CA ALA A 126 -2.40 1.71 -1.52
C ALA A 126 -1.42 2.70 -2.18
N ILE A 127 -1.92 3.83 -2.71
CA ILE A 127 -1.16 5.04 -3.01
C ILE A 127 -1.71 6.18 -2.16
N LEU A 128 -0.83 6.78 -1.34
CA LEU A 128 -1.20 7.89 -0.47
C LEU A 128 -0.02 8.84 -0.27
N GLY A 129 -0.04 9.99 -0.95
CA GLY A 129 0.95 11.06 -0.75
C GLY A 129 0.41 12.14 0.16
N LEU A 130 1.15 12.47 1.21
CA LEU A 130 0.80 13.53 2.16
C LEU A 130 2.08 14.20 2.68
N PRO A 131 2.10 15.53 2.85
CA PRO A 131 3.21 16.22 3.52
C PRO A 131 3.36 15.79 4.98
N ALA A 132 4.57 15.92 5.51
CA ALA A 132 4.81 15.71 6.94
C ALA A 132 3.91 16.62 7.79
N GLY A 133 3.37 16.07 8.87
CA GLY A 133 2.45 16.81 9.75
C GLY A 133 1.04 17.04 9.20
N HIS A 134 0.69 16.47 8.05
CA HIS A 134 -0.62 16.67 7.44
C HIS A 134 -1.76 16.20 8.36
N ALA A 135 -2.85 16.99 8.44
CA ALA A 135 -3.95 16.72 9.37
C ALA A 135 -4.62 15.36 9.14
N LEU A 136 -4.79 14.96 7.88
CA LEU A 136 -5.37 13.66 7.52
C LEU A 136 -4.48 12.50 7.99
N ALA A 137 -3.16 12.59 7.79
CA ALA A 137 -2.23 11.54 8.24
C ALA A 137 -2.25 11.39 9.78
N ARG A 138 -2.19 12.50 10.52
CA ARG A 138 -2.27 12.51 11.99
C ARG A 138 -3.58 11.93 12.50
N TRP A 139 -4.70 12.31 11.89
CA TRP A 139 -6.02 11.76 12.25
C TRP A 139 -6.10 10.25 12.05
N LEU A 140 -5.61 9.75 10.91
CA LEU A 140 -5.61 8.33 10.59
C LEU A 140 -4.65 7.54 11.50
N ALA A 141 -3.47 8.07 11.81
CA ALA A 141 -2.55 7.48 12.78
C ALA A 141 -3.23 7.34 14.17
N GLU A 142 -3.89 8.41 14.65
CA GLU A 142 -4.66 8.35 15.90
C GLU A 142 -5.82 7.34 15.84
N CYS A 143 -6.46 7.19 14.67
CA CYS A 143 -7.48 6.15 14.48
C CYS A 143 -6.92 4.73 14.62
N CYS A 144 -5.67 4.51 14.20
CA CYS A 144 -4.99 3.22 14.36
C CYS A 144 -4.49 3.01 15.80
N GLU A 145 -4.02 4.05 16.47
CA GLU A 145 -3.59 4.00 17.88
C GLU A 145 -4.76 3.72 18.82
N GLN A 146 -5.92 4.31 18.52
CA GLN A 146 -7.14 4.19 19.31
C GLN A 146 -8.31 3.67 18.45
N PRO A 147 -8.24 2.42 17.95
CA PRO A 147 -9.17 1.94 16.91
C PRO A 147 -10.61 1.77 17.41
N ASN A 148 -10.77 1.64 18.72
CA ASN A 148 -12.08 1.47 19.35
C ASN A 148 -12.63 2.77 19.97
N ARG A 149 -11.91 3.90 19.80
CA ARG A 149 -12.47 5.22 20.10
C ARG A 149 -13.57 5.56 19.09
N ILE A 150 -14.73 6.00 19.61
CA ILE A 150 -15.84 6.43 18.77
C ILE A 150 -15.48 7.73 18.08
N ARG A 151 -15.67 7.79 16.77
CA ARG A 151 -15.40 8.97 15.93
C ARG A 151 -16.72 9.68 15.55
N PRO A 152 -16.68 10.97 15.19
CA PRO A 152 -17.89 11.73 14.86
C PRO A 152 -18.74 11.09 13.76
N TYR A 153 -18.11 10.46 12.78
CA TYR A 153 -18.74 9.81 11.63
C TYR A 153 -19.16 8.36 11.85
N ASP A 154 -18.94 7.80 13.06
CA ASP A 154 -19.35 6.43 13.34
C ASP A 154 -20.88 6.33 13.49
N GLY A 155 -21.50 5.53 12.64
CA GLY A 155 -22.91 5.16 12.79
C GLY A 155 -23.14 4.23 14.01
N TRP A 156 -24.40 4.10 14.45
CA TRP A 156 -24.75 3.38 15.68
C TRP A 156 -24.22 1.93 15.75
N ARG A 157 -24.23 1.20 14.62
CA ARG A 157 -23.69 -0.17 14.54
C ARG A 157 -22.17 -0.21 14.77
N THR A 158 -21.45 0.78 14.25
CA THR A 158 -20.01 0.91 14.46
C THR A 158 -19.68 1.30 15.89
N ARG A 159 -20.44 2.23 16.46
CA ARG A 159 -20.33 2.62 17.90
C ARG A 159 -20.53 1.43 18.82
N LEU A 160 -21.58 0.63 18.60
CA LEU A 160 -21.82 -0.59 19.38
C LEU A 160 -20.68 -1.61 19.25
N ARG A 161 -20.18 -1.82 18.03
CA ARG A 161 -19.04 -2.73 17.77
C ARG A 161 -17.77 -2.25 18.48
N LYS A 162 -17.42 -0.97 18.37
CA LYS A 162 -16.28 -0.36 19.04
C LYS A 162 -16.42 -0.44 20.56
N PHE A 163 -17.60 -0.15 21.10
CA PHE A 163 -17.89 -0.31 22.52
C PHE A 163 -17.64 -1.75 23.00
N ARG A 164 -18.17 -2.75 22.29
CA ARG A 164 -17.97 -4.16 22.66
C ARG A 164 -16.49 -4.55 22.59
N ARG A 165 -15.75 -4.13 21.56
CA ARG A 165 -14.31 -4.42 21.45
C ARG A 165 -13.54 -3.78 22.61
N ARG A 166 -13.85 -2.54 22.95
CA ARG A 166 -13.16 -1.80 24.01
C ARG A 166 -13.42 -2.38 25.40
N HIS A 167 -14.66 -2.68 25.72
CA HIS A 167 -15.07 -3.03 27.08
C HIS A 167 -15.22 -4.53 27.33
N LEU A 168 -15.50 -5.33 26.30
CA LEU A 168 -15.78 -6.76 26.44
C LEU A 168 -14.73 -7.68 25.76
N GLN A 169 -13.83 -7.13 24.93
CA GLN A 169 -12.88 -7.93 24.15
C GLN A 169 -11.42 -7.51 24.31
N GLY A 170 -11.10 -6.68 25.32
CA GLY A 170 -9.75 -6.32 25.73
C GLY A 170 -9.05 -5.28 24.84
N ASP A 171 -9.83 -4.47 24.08
CA ASP A 171 -9.31 -3.34 23.26
C ASP A 171 -8.18 -3.70 22.28
N ARG A 172 -8.18 -4.91 21.75
CA ARG A 172 -7.10 -5.48 20.93
C ARG A 172 -7.17 -5.02 19.47
N ARG A 173 -6.01 -4.60 18.92
CA ARG A 173 -5.86 -4.19 17.50
C ARG A 173 -6.00 -5.36 16.52
N ASP A 174 -5.59 -6.57 16.88
CA ASP A 174 -5.68 -7.78 16.05
C ASP A 174 -7.13 -8.22 15.72
N ARG A 175 -8.14 -7.59 16.36
CA ARG A 175 -9.58 -7.85 16.17
C ARG A 175 -10.32 -6.78 15.38
N ILE A 176 -9.64 -5.78 14.85
CA ILE A 176 -10.24 -4.76 14.00
C ILE A 176 -10.77 -5.43 12.73
N ARG A 177 -11.94 -4.98 12.26
CA ARG A 177 -12.50 -5.53 11.02
C ARG A 177 -11.62 -5.17 9.83
N TRP A 178 -11.38 -6.15 8.96
CA TRP A 178 -10.63 -5.95 7.72
C TRP A 178 -11.14 -4.74 6.92
N GLY A 179 -10.23 -3.87 6.46
CA GLY A 179 -10.54 -2.65 5.73
C GLY A 179 -11.14 -1.51 6.56
N GLU A 180 -11.33 -1.68 7.88
CA GLU A 180 -11.92 -0.63 8.74
C GLU A 180 -10.99 0.58 8.88
N LEU A 181 -9.68 0.38 8.88
CA LEU A 181 -8.65 1.44 8.93
C LEU A 181 -8.04 1.76 7.56
N GLY A 182 -8.14 0.86 6.59
CA GLY A 182 -7.72 1.05 5.20
C GLY A 182 -8.71 1.94 4.41
N PRO A 183 -9.17 1.51 3.23
CA PRO A 183 -10.00 2.34 2.33
C PRO A 183 -11.22 2.96 2.99
N LYS A 184 -11.94 2.21 3.85
CA LYS A 184 -13.11 2.73 4.58
C LYS A 184 -12.73 3.81 5.59
N GLY A 185 -11.64 3.60 6.32
CA GLY A 185 -11.12 4.55 7.30
C GLY A 185 -10.64 5.83 6.63
N LEU A 186 -9.85 5.70 5.57
CA LEU A 186 -9.37 6.84 4.76
C LEU A 186 -10.54 7.65 4.20
N THR A 187 -11.52 6.99 3.56
CA THR A 187 -12.70 7.67 2.98
C THR A 187 -13.48 8.44 4.03
N ALA A 188 -13.73 7.83 5.19
CA ALA A 188 -14.47 8.48 6.27
C ALA A 188 -13.70 9.67 6.87
N ALA A 189 -12.40 9.53 7.08
CA ALA A 189 -11.54 10.58 7.61
C ALA A 189 -11.38 11.74 6.60
N ALA A 190 -11.14 11.43 5.32
CA ALA A 190 -11.02 12.45 4.26
C ALA A 190 -12.33 13.23 4.11
N ARG A 191 -13.48 12.57 4.14
CA ARG A 191 -14.78 13.24 4.12
C ARG A 191 -14.97 14.14 5.36
N HIS A 192 -14.64 13.64 6.54
CA HIS A 192 -14.80 14.38 7.80
C HIS A 192 -13.93 15.64 7.87
N LEU A 193 -12.72 15.56 7.33
CA LEU A 193 -11.75 16.66 7.34
C LEU A 193 -11.80 17.55 6.09
N GLY A 194 -12.71 17.27 5.14
CA GLY A 194 -12.89 18.09 3.93
C GLY A 194 -11.84 17.86 2.83
N TYR A 195 -11.18 16.69 2.82
CA TYR A 195 -10.18 16.35 1.80
C TYR A 195 -10.71 15.42 0.69
N LEU A 196 -11.96 14.93 0.78
CA LEU A 196 -12.44 13.92 -0.16
C LEU A 196 -12.48 14.42 -1.61
N ASP A 197 -12.74 15.72 -1.83
CA ASP A 197 -12.78 16.36 -3.15
C ASP A 197 -11.37 16.46 -3.80
N ARG A 198 -10.32 16.15 -3.05
CA ARG A 198 -8.95 16.05 -3.57
C ARG A 198 -8.65 14.70 -4.20
N ALA A 199 -9.53 13.71 -4.01
CA ALA A 199 -9.33 12.38 -4.55
C ALA A 199 -9.30 12.37 -6.09
N LEU A 200 -8.25 11.78 -6.64
CA LEU A 200 -8.05 11.64 -8.08
C LEU A 200 -8.98 10.57 -8.66
N PRO A 201 -9.31 10.65 -9.96
CA PRO A 201 -10.07 9.62 -10.64
C PRO A 201 -9.45 8.22 -10.48
N ARG A 202 -10.28 7.20 -10.47
CA ARG A 202 -9.84 5.79 -10.33
C ARG A 202 -8.77 5.40 -11.36
N THR A 203 -8.89 5.87 -12.57
CA THR A 203 -7.98 5.54 -13.68
C THR A 203 -6.53 5.93 -13.42
N HIS A 204 -6.26 6.85 -12.49
CA HIS A 204 -4.89 7.25 -12.15
C HIS A 204 -4.09 6.17 -11.43
N PHE A 205 -4.71 5.41 -10.48
CA PHE A 205 -3.98 4.44 -9.66
C PHE A 205 -4.62 3.04 -9.66
N TYR A 206 -5.91 2.94 -9.96
CA TYR A 206 -6.69 1.70 -9.91
C TYR A 206 -7.43 1.46 -11.22
N PRO A 207 -6.74 1.50 -12.40
CA PRO A 207 -7.38 1.30 -13.70
C PRO A 207 -8.07 -0.07 -13.80
N VAL A 208 -7.47 -1.10 -13.19
CA VAL A 208 -8.05 -2.43 -13.05
C VAL A 208 -8.77 -2.53 -11.71
N ARG A 209 -10.03 -2.94 -11.72
CA ARG A 209 -10.82 -3.14 -10.49
C ARG A 209 -10.37 -4.40 -9.75
N SER A 210 -10.58 -4.43 -8.44
CA SER A 210 -10.27 -5.61 -7.62
C SER A 210 -11.02 -6.88 -8.07
N ALA A 211 -12.23 -6.75 -8.61
CA ALA A 211 -12.98 -7.87 -9.17
C ALA A 211 -12.36 -8.44 -10.46
N ASP A 212 -11.66 -7.60 -11.22
CA ASP A 212 -11.10 -7.92 -12.54
C ASP A 212 -9.58 -8.23 -12.46
N TRP A 213 -9.02 -8.39 -11.28
CA TRP A 213 -7.58 -8.52 -11.03
C TRP A 213 -6.87 -9.57 -11.92
N ARG A 214 -7.60 -10.61 -12.38
CA ARG A 214 -7.03 -11.70 -13.20
C ARG A 214 -6.51 -11.22 -14.53
N VAL A 215 -7.11 -10.17 -15.12
CA VAL A 215 -6.67 -9.62 -16.41
C VAL A 215 -5.20 -9.18 -16.39
N LEU A 216 -4.65 -8.91 -15.21
CA LEU A 216 -3.23 -8.56 -15.05
C LEU A 216 -2.29 -9.74 -15.29
N PHE A 217 -2.77 -10.98 -15.13
CA PHE A 217 -1.98 -12.22 -15.16
C PHE A 217 -2.38 -13.15 -16.31
N GLU A 218 -3.42 -12.79 -17.04
CA GLU A 218 -3.90 -13.52 -18.21
C GLU A 218 -3.31 -12.93 -19.51
N PRO A 219 -3.21 -13.72 -20.59
CA PRO A 219 -2.78 -13.22 -21.90
C PRO A 219 -3.62 -12.02 -22.34
N ALA A 220 -2.97 -10.95 -22.76
CA ALA A 220 -3.64 -9.77 -23.32
C ALA A 220 -3.45 -9.74 -24.84
N PRO A 221 -4.52 -9.71 -25.66
CA PRO A 221 -4.39 -9.71 -27.11
C PRO A 221 -3.73 -8.41 -27.59
N GLY A 222 -2.70 -8.57 -28.43
CA GLY A 222 -1.98 -7.45 -29.04
C GLY A 222 -1.25 -6.59 -27.98
N ASP A 223 -1.22 -5.27 -28.24
CA ASP A 223 -0.57 -4.30 -27.33
C ASP A 223 -1.55 -3.67 -26.34
N LEU A 224 -2.76 -4.22 -26.21
CA LEU A 224 -3.78 -3.68 -25.32
C LEU A 224 -3.36 -3.93 -23.85
N LEU A 225 -3.20 -2.83 -23.12
CA LEU A 225 -3.00 -2.85 -21.67
C LEU A 225 -4.29 -2.39 -20.99
N PRO A 226 -4.62 -2.91 -19.80
CA PRO A 226 -5.86 -2.57 -19.10
C PRO A 226 -5.79 -1.19 -18.38
N TRP A 227 -4.96 -0.28 -18.89
CA TRP A 227 -4.81 1.10 -18.41
C TRP A 227 -4.53 2.06 -19.57
N GLY A 228 -4.85 3.35 -19.36
CA GLY A 228 -4.66 4.42 -20.33
C GLY A 228 -3.48 5.35 -20.00
N ASP A 229 -3.30 6.38 -20.81
CA ASP A 229 -2.20 7.35 -20.67
C ASP A 229 -2.28 8.18 -19.40
N GLU A 230 -3.45 8.32 -18.78
CA GLU A 230 -3.62 9.00 -17.50
C GLU A 230 -3.19 8.16 -16.31
N SER A 231 -2.95 6.87 -16.48
CA SER A 231 -2.62 5.97 -15.39
C SER A 231 -1.18 6.16 -14.93
N ARG A 232 -1.00 6.49 -13.66
CA ARG A 232 0.31 6.68 -13.01
C ARG A 232 0.78 5.42 -12.30
N ALA A 233 -0.16 4.58 -11.89
CA ALA A 233 0.14 3.31 -11.25
C ALA A 233 -0.95 2.28 -11.54
N VAL A 234 -0.63 1.01 -11.31
CA VAL A 234 -1.58 -0.09 -11.33
C VAL A 234 -1.43 -0.93 -10.07
N HIS A 235 -2.53 -1.20 -9.40
CA HIS A 235 -2.58 -2.08 -8.23
C HIS A 235 -2.72 -3.53 -8.67
N LEU A 236 -1.82 -4.40 -8.19
CA LEU A 236 -1.75 -5.82 -8.58
C LEU A 236 -2.61 -6.72 -7.69
N TRP A 237 -3.30 -6.14 -6.70
CA TRP A 237 -4.32 -6.79 -5.87
C TRP A 237 -3.82 -8.05 -5.13
N ASN A 238 -2.65 -7.97 -4.46
CA ASN A 238 -2.06 -9.08 -3.72
C ASN A 238 -3.04 -9.75 -2.73
N ASN A 239 -3.94 -9.00 -2.12
CA ASN A 239 -4.96 -9.57 -1.23
C ASN A 239 -5.93 -10.50 -1.99
N MET A 240 -6.28 -10.18 -3.23
CA MET A 240 -7.14 -11.02 -4.08
C MET A 240 -6.39 -12.25 -4.57
N THR A 241 -5.13 -12.08 -4.98
CA THR A 241 -4.27 -13.19 -5.42
C THR A 241 -4.02 -14.17 -4.28
N ALA A 242 -3.77 -13.68 -3.06
CA ALA A 242 -3.55 -14.51 -1.86
C ALA A 242 -4.78 -15.32 -1.43
N GLN A 243 -5.99 -14.89 -1.80
CA GLN A 243 -7.23 -15.61 -1.52
C GLN A 243 -7.61 -16.59 -2.65
N ALA A 244 -6.97 -16.49 -3.82
CA ALA A 244 -7.27 -17.34 -4.96
C ALA A 244 -6.57 -18.71 -4.80
N ALA A 245 -7.37 -19.76 -4.79
CA ALA A 245 -6.84 -21.11 -4.76
C ALA A 245 -5.90 -21.33 -5.97
N ARG A 246 -4.69 -21.87 -5.69
CA ARG A 246 -3.66 -22.20 -6.70
C ARG A 246 -3.00 -20.98 -7.40
N PHE A 247 -3.24 -19.74 -6.99
CA PHE A 247 -2.46 -18.63 -7.52
C PHE A 247 -1.07 -18.61 -6.87
N ASN A 248 -0.03 -18.63 -7.71
CA ASN A 248 1.36 -18.52 -7.26
C ASN A 248 1.96 -17.23 -7.82
N LYS A 249 2.19 -16.22 -6.98
CA LYS A 249 2.79 -14.94 -7.37
C LYS A 249 4.26 -15.02 -7.79
N ASN A 250 4.91 -16.18 -7.61
CA ASN A 250 6.25 -16.48 -8.11
C ASN A 250 6.21 -17.26 -9.44
N ALA A 251 5.02 -17.62 -9.93
CA ALA A 251 4.90 -18.32 -11.20
C ALA A 251 5.25 -17.37 -12.38
N HIS A 252 5.61 -17.99 -13.51
CA HIS A 252 5.63 -17.33 -14.81
C HIS A 252 4.24 -17.35 -15.40
N PHE A 253 3.80 -16.22 -15.85
CA PHE A 253 2.55 -16.08 -16.60
C PHE A 253 2.84 -16.04 -18.11
N ALA A 254 1.82 -15.90 -18.92
CA ALA A 254 2.00 -15.73 -20.37
C ALA A 254 2.83 -14.46 -20.64
N ALA A 255 3.78 -14.53 -21.56
CA ALA A 255 4.69 -13.42 -21.88
C ALA A 255 3.97 -12.13 -22.30
N ASP A 256 2.79 -12.28 -22.88
CA ASP A 256 1.91 -11.18 -23.29
C ASP A 256 0.96 -10.71 -22.16
N SER A 257 1.00 -11.31 -20.96
CA SER A 257 0.23 -10.80 -19.83
C SER A 257 0.75 -9.42 -19.38
N PRO A 258 -0.12 -8.53 -18.89
CA PRO A 258 0.29 -7.23 -18.38
C PRO A 258 1.38 -7.31 -17.29
N PHE A 259 1.30 -8.30 -16.41
CA PHE A 259 2.28 -8.51 -15.35
C PHE A 259 3.68 -8.86 -15.90
N GLU A 260 3.78 -9.80 -16.86
CA GLU A 260 5.07 -10.18 -17.45
C GLU A 260 5.67 -9.03 -18.27
N ARG A 261 4.84 -8.29 -19.01
CA ARG A 261 5.31 -7.09 -19.73
C ARG A 261 5.87 -6.03 -18.77
N LEU A 262 5.26 -5.84 -17.60
CA LEU A 262 5.81 -4.95 -16.58
C LEU A 262 7.12 -5.50 -16.01
N CYS A 263 7.21 -6.80 -15.74
CA CYS A 263 8.44 -7.45 -15.28
C CYS A 263 9.58 -7.25 -16.29
N GLU A 264 9.31 -7.47 -17.56
CA GLU A 264 10.29 -7.23 -18.66
C GLU A 264 10.71 -5.75 -18.72
N ARG A 265 9.73 -4.84 -18.73
CA ARG A 265 9.97 -3.39 -18.81
C ARG A 265 10.85 -2.88 -17.68
N TYR A 266 10.68 -3.38 -16.47
CA TYR A 266 11.41 -2.92 -15.27
C TYR A 266 12.54 -3.85 -14.85
N GLY A 267 12.92 -4.82 -15.69
CA GLY A 267 14.08 -5.69 -15.47
C GLY A 267 13.94 -6.61 -14.26
N VAL A 268 12.71 -7.04 -13.93
CA VAL A 268 12.45 -8.03 -12.89
C VAL A 268 12.59 -9.42 -13.51
N ALA A 269 13.80 -9.97 -13.42
CA ALA A 269 14.14 -11.23 -14.04
C ALA A 269 13.26 -12.38 -13.57
N ALA A 270 12.97 -13.29 -14.50
CA ALA A 270 12.32 -14.57 -14.27
C ALA A 270 13.09 -15.46 -13.27
N ASP A 271 14.37 -15.25 -13.09
CA ASP A 271 15.34 -16.13 -12.43
C ASP A 271 15.73 -15.76 -10.99
N GLN A 272 14.88 -15.11 -10.23
CA GLN A 272 15.13 -15.06 -8.78
C GLN A 272 14.86 -16.42 -8.07
N GLN A 273 14.74 -17.51 -8.82
CA GLN A 273 14.63 -18.86 -8.28
C GLN A 273 15.93 -19.39 -7.62
N VAL A 274 17.06 -18.72 -7.77
CA VAL A 274 18.36 -19.25 -7.31
C VAL A 274 18.57 -19.09 -5.79
N LEU A 275 17.70 -18.45 -5.05
CA LEU A 275 17.88 -18.28 -3.61
C LEU A 275 17.06 -19.26 -2.73
N ASN A 276 16.39 -20.25 -3.30
CA ASN A 276 15.64 -21.25 -2.54
C ASN A 276 16.33 -22.62 -2.41
N ALA A 277 17.60 -22.70 -2.75
CA ALA A 277 18.40 -23.91 -2.53
C ALA A 277 19.59 -23.54 -1.62
N VAL A 278 19.40 -23.56 -0.34
CA VAL A 278 20.28 -24.09 0.74
C VAL A 278 19.50 -24.07 2.04
#